data_f8a6837bfee20d4b41a8080e5cccbc4c
#
_entry.id   f8a6837bfee20d4b41a8080e5cccbc4c
#
_cell.length_a   1.000
_cell.length_b   1.000
_cell.length_c   1.000
_cell.angle_alpha   90.00
_cell.angle_beta   90.00
_cell.angle_gamma   90.00
#
_symmetry.space_group_name_H-M   'P 1'
#
loop_
_entity.id
_entity.type
_entity.pdbx_description
1 polymer ?
#
loop_
_entity_poly.entity_id
_entity_poly.type
_entity_poly.pdbx_seq_one_letter_code
_entity_poly.pdbx_strand_id
1 'polypeptide(L)'
;MNYPLISVITVSYNAVLTIEQTILSVINQTYLNIEYIIIDGGSTDGTVNVIKKYADKIAYWVSESDKGIYDAMNKGIAYSHGEYCNFINAGDKFCSSSILKQVMDFNHVADIIVGQDLHVNEHNKIVSRSVLPRRYNLLHFYITTIPHQSCFIRASLLKKYYYDTSLKIVSDWKFYLQSIVLGGHSVAAYNNVIVICNPRGASSEQPDKRRTRKSA
;
A
#
# COMPACT_ATOMS: atom_id res chain seq x y z
N MET A 1 3.72 22.48 -14.41
CA MET A 1 3.74 22.01 -13.00
C MET A 1 4.73 20.86 -12.93
N ASN A 2 5.64 20.93 -11.97
CA ASN A 2 6.58 19.81 -11.76
C ASN A 2 5.89 18.82 -10.82
N TYR A 3 5.44 17.69 -11.36
CA TYR A 3 4.79 16.63 -10.59
C TYR A 3 5.84 15.83 -9.80
N PRO A 4 5.58 15.48 -8.53
CA PRO A 4 6.52 14.74 -7.68
C PRO A 4 6.79 13.33 -8.24
N LEU A 5 7.99 12.81 -8.05
CA LEU A 5 8.28 11.39 -8.28
C LEU A 5 7.55 10.56 -7.23
N ILE A 6 6.85 9.52 -7.67
CA ILE A 6 6.15 8.56 -6.80
C ILE A 6 6.87 7.23 -6.85
N SER A 7 7.38 6.76 -5.72
CA SER A 7 7.84 5.37 -5.58
C SER A 7 6.64 4.48 -5.25
N VAL A 8 6.19 3.69 -6.21
CA VAL A 8 5.19 2.65 -6.00
C VAL A 8 5.92 1.38 -5.59
N ILE A 9 5.63 0.86 -4.40
CA ILE A 9 6.30 -0.29 -3.80
C ILE A 9 5.32 -1.46 -3.75
N THR A 10 5.64 -2.56 -4.44
CA THR A 10 4.91 -3.83 -4.33
C THR A 10 5.71 -4.80 -3.48
N VAL A 11 5.06 -5.36 -2.46
CA VAL A 11 5.59 -6.49 -1.70
C VAL A 11 4.87 -7.75 -2.13
N SER A 12 5.62 -8.86 -2.32
CA SER A 12 5.08 -10.13 -2.78
C SER A 12 5.69 -11.31 -2.06
N TYR A 13 4.88 -12.37 -1.87
CA TYR A 13 5.34 -13.68 -1.43
C TYR A 13 4.35 -14.73 -1.93
N ASN A 14 4.82 -15.68 -2.76
CA ASN A 14 4.04 -16.75 -3.37
C ASN A 14 2.71 -16.24 -3.99
N ALA A 15 2.81 -15.28 -4.91
CA ALA A 15 1.69 -14.54 -5.48
C ALA A 15 1.57 -14.73 -7.01
N VAL A 16 2.01 -15.87 -7.57
CA VAL A 16 2.07 -16.12 -9.03
C VAL A 16 0.74 -15.87 -9.74
N LEU A 17 -0.40 -16.15 -9.08
CA LEU A 17 -1.75 -15.99 -9.66
C LEU A 17 -2.24 -14.54 -9.68
N THR A 18 -1.61 -13.66 -8.92
CA THR A 18 -2.18 -12.32 -8.65
C THR A 18 -1.23 -11.16 -8.92
N ILE A 19 0.09 -11.39 -8.86
CA ILE A 19 1.07 -10.31 -8.99
C ILE A 19 1.04 -9.62 -10.36
N GLU A 20 0.71 -10.34 -11.44
CA GLU A 20 0.71 -9.78 -12.80
C GLU A 20 -0.31 -8.64 -12.93
N GLN A 21 -1.51 -8.80 -12.36
CA GLN A 21 -2.52 -7.72 -12.38
C GLN A 21 -2.05 -6.47 -11.61
N THR A 22 -1.30 -6.65 -10.51
CA THR A 22 -0.72 -5.54 -9.75
C THR A 22 0.32 -4.81 -10.60
N ILE A 23 1.27 -5.53 -11.19
CA ILE A 23 2.30 -4.97 -12.07
C ILE A 23 1.66 -4.17 -13.20
N LEU A 24 0.70 -4.77 -13.92
CA LEU A 24 0.00 -4.12 -15.03
C LEU A 24 -0.75 -2.87 -14.57
N SER A 25 -1.32 -2.86 -13.38
CA SER A 25 -2.02 -1.68 -12.85
C SER A 25 -1.10 -0.50 -12.57
N VAL A 26 0.18 -0.76 -12.30
CA VAL A 26 1.21 0.26 -12.05
C VAL A 26 1.82 0.75 -13.37
N ILE A 27 2.32 -0.16 -14.21
CA ILE A 27 3.04 0.22 -15.43
C ILE A 27 2.16 0.87 -16.50
N ASN A 28 0.84 0.68 -16.43
CA ASN A 28 -0.14 1.30 -17.32
C ASN A 28 -0.73 2.62 -16.79
N GLN A 29 -0.15 3.20 -15.74
CA GLN A 29 -0.59 4.52 -15.26
C GLN A 29 -0.22 5.62 -16.28
N THR A 30 -1.11 6.59 -16.45
CA THR A 30 -0.87 7.77 -17.31
C THR A 30 0.00 8.83 -16.62
N TYR A 31 0.29 8.67 -15.36
CA TYR A 31 1.25 9.48 -14.61
C TYR A 31 2.66 8.99 -14.96
N LEU A 32 3.52 9.84 -15.48
CA LEU A 32 4.82 9.43 -16.04
C LEU A 32 5.97 9.41 -15.02
N ASN A 33 5.84 10.13 -13.91
CA ASN A 33 6.92 10.27 -12.94
C ASN A 33 6.80 9.21 -11.83
N ILE A 34 6.94 7.93 -12.21
CA ILE A 34 6.84 6.76 -11.33
C ILE A 34 8.19 6.05 -11.26
N GLU A 35 8.58 5.71 -10.05
CA GLU A 35 9.61 4.72 -9.75
C GLU A 35 8.90 3.47 -9.22
N TYR A 36 8.91 2.39 -9.98
CA TYR A 36 8.29 1.14 -9.58
C TYR A 36 9.30 0.20 -8.92
N ILE A 37 9.02 -0.23 -7.69
CA ILE A 37 9.90 -1.09 -6.88
C ILE A 37 9.12 -2.35 -6.50
N ILE A 38 9.75 -3.54 -6.65
CA ILE A 38 9.16 -4.81 -6.20
C ILE A 38 10.13 -5.50 -5.22
N ILE A 39 9.63 -5.80 -4.04
CA ILE A 39 10.33 -6.59 -3.02
C ILE A 39 9.60 -7.93 -2.87
N ASP A 40 10.23 -8.99 -3.32
CA ASP A 40 9.72 -10.35 -3.21
C ASP A 40 10.40 -11.09 -2.06
N GLY A 41 9.62 -11.71 -1.19
CA GLY A 41 10.06 -12.40 0.03
C GLY A 41 10.67 -13.77 -0.19
N GLY A 42 11.24 -14.05 -1.37
CA GLY A 42 11.83 -15.33 -1.72
C GLY A 42 10.80 -16.35 -2.19
N SER A 43 9.91 -15.94 -3.09
CA SER A 43 8.86 -16.81 -3.65
C SER A 43 9.41 -18.00 -4.41
N THR A 44 8.72 -19.15 -4.29
CA THR A 44 9.08 -20.43 -4.93
C THR A 44 8.03 -20.95 -5.90
N ASP A 45 6.89 -20.26 -6.03
CA ASP A 45 5.71 -20.68 -6.81
C ASP A 45 5.72 -20.21 -8.29
N GLY A 46 6.76 -19.51 -8.72
CA GLY A 46 6.84 -18.92 -10.06
C GLY A 46 6.58 -17.40 -10.10
N THR A 47 6.28 -16.75 -8.98
CA THR A 47 6.11 -15.29 -8.85
C THR A 47 7.28 -14.52 -9.48
N VAL A 48 8.51 -14.93 -9.20
CA VAL A 48 9.74 -14.31 -9.73
C VAL A 48 9.81 -14.37 -11.26
N ASN A 49 9.29 -15.44 -11.88
CA ASN A 49 9.26 -15.54 -13.34
C ASN A 49 8.28 -14.52 -13.95
N VAL A 50 7.17 -14.22 -13.24
CA VAL A 50 6.24 -13.17 -13.64
C VAL A 50 6.90 -11.79 -13.52
N ILE A 51 7.60 -11.50 -12.41
CA ILE A 51 8.32 -10.22 -12.22
C ILE A 51 9.33 -10.01 -13.35
N LYS A 52 10.11 -11.04 -13.70
CA LYS A 52 11.13 -10.98 -14.76
C LYS A 52 10.57 -10.60 -16.13
N LYS A 53 9.31 -10.96 -16.45
CA LYS A 53 8.67 -10.57 -17.74
C LYS A 53 8.54 -9.05 -17.90
N TYR A 54 8.50 -8.30 -16.78
CA TYR A 54 8.29 -6.85 -16.77
C TYR A 54 9.50 -6.08 -16.22
N ALA A 55 10.67 -6.75 -16.12
CA ALA A 55 11.86 -6.17 -15.48
C ALA A 55 12.33 -4.87 -16.15
N ASP A 56 12.07 -4.70 -17.46
CA ASP A 56 12.37 -3.49 -18.23
C ASP A 56 11.49 -2.27 -17.83
N LYS A 57 10.37 -2.50 -17.11
CA LYS A 57 9.44 -1.48 -16.61
C LYS A 57 9.55 -1.25 -15.11
N ILE A 58 10.41 -1.99 -14.42
CA ILE A 58 10.57 -1.95 -12.97
C ILE A 58 11.93 -1.31 -12.67
N ALA A 59 11.93 -0.20 -11.91
CA ALA A 59 13.14 0.53 -11.58
C ALA A 59 14.10 -0.29 -10.68
N TYR A 60 13.52 -1.05 -9.75
CA TYR A 60 14.28 -1.96 -8.89
C TYR A 60 13.42 -3.15 -8.47
N TRP A 61 13.99 -4.34 -8.47
CA TRP A 61 13.36 -5.50 -7.86
C TRP A 61 14.40 -6.45 -7.27
N VAL A 62 14.01 -7.16 -6.21
CA VAL A 62 14.80 -8.18 -5.56
C VAL A 62 13.89 -9.30 -5.08
N SER A 63 14.39 -10.53 -5.11
CA SER A 63 13.75 -11.69 -4.49
C SER A 63 14.72 -12.31 -3.51
N GLU A 64 14.39 -12.17 -2.22
CA GLU A 64 15.19 -12.70 -1.12
C GLU A 64 14.30 -12.92 0.11
N SER A 65 14.67 -13.84 0.98
CA SER A 65 13.92 -14.08 2.22
C SER A 65 13.81 -12.82 3.07
N ASP A 66 12.62 -12.59 3.61
CA ASP A 66 12.33 -11.49 4.54
C ASP A 66 11.78 -12.01 5.89
N LYS A 67 11.62 -11.08 6.84
CA LYS A 67 11.05 -11.34 8.17
C LYS A 67 9.56 -11.03 8.24
N GLY A 68 8.89 -10.94 7.10
CA GLY A 68 7.47 -10.59 6.95
C GLY A 68 7.24 -9.28 6.22
N ILE A 69 5.97 -8.97 5.99
CA ILE A 69 5.51 -7.86 5.11
C ILE A 69 6.17 -6.50 5.44
N TYR A 70 6.34 -6.17 6.72
CA TYR A 70 6.91 -4.87 7.11
C TYR A 70 8.43 -4.81 6.90
N ASP A 71 9.13 -5.94 6.93
CA ASP A 71 10.54 -6.01 6.54
C ASP A 71 10.68 -5.74 5.04
N ALA A 72 9.85 -6.39 4.22
CA ALA A 72 9.80 -6.14 2.77
C ALA A 72 9.42 -4.67 2.46
N MET A 73 8.43 -4.10 3.15
CA MET A 73 8.07 -2.70 3.00
C MET A 73 9.23 -1.76 3.36
N ASN A 74 9.95 -2.03 4.45
CA ASN A 74 11.10 -1.23 4.87
C ASN A 74 12.26 -1.31 3.87
N LYS A 75 12.51 -2.48 3.27
CA LYS A 75 13.44 -2.61 2.15
C LYS A 75 13.02 -1.72 0.98
N GLY A 76 11.73 -1.75 0.60
CA GLY A 76 11.19 -0.88 -0.44
C GLY A 76 11.37 0.61 -0.13
N ILE A 77 11.15 1.04 1.12
CA ILE A 77 11.41 2.41 1.57
C ILE A 77 12.89 2.78 1.41
N ALA A 78 13.80 1.87 1.76
CA ALA A 78 15.24 2.13 1.67
C ALA A 78 15.70 2.36 0.22
N TYR A 79 15.11 1.66 -0.74
CA TYR A 79 15.40 1.82 -2.18
C TYR A 79 14.59 2.92 -2.87
N SER A 80 13.64 3.56 -2.19
CA SER A 80 12.79 4.59 -2.79
C SER A 80 13.51 5.95 -2.92
N HIS A 81 13.33 6.62 -4.07
CA HIS A 81 13.86 7.96 -4.35
C HIS A 81 12.75 8.98 -4.58
N GLY A 82 11.50 8.53 -4.65
CA GLY A 82 10.33 9.39 -4.84
C GLY A 82 10.09 10.36 -3.68
N GLU A 83 9.38 11.41 -3.96
CA GLU A 83 8.89 12.36 -2.94
C GLU A 83 7.76 11.72 -2.11
N TYR A 84 6.94 10.89 -2.76
CA TYR A 84 5.91 10.08 -2.13
C TYR A 84 6.17 8.59 -2.35
N CYS A 85 5.80 7.79 -1.37
CA CYS A 85 5.68 6.33 -1.52
C CYS A 85 4.21 5.91 -1.42
N ASN A 86 3.85 4.92 -2.24
CA ASN A 86 2.60 4.18 -2.12
C ASN A 86 2.92 2.69 -2.06
N PHE A 87 2.22 1.95 -1.20
CA PHE A 87 2.36 0.50 -1.09
C PHE A 87 1.16 -0.19 -1.72
N ILE A 88 1.40 -1.01 -2.72
CA ILE A 88 0.38 -1.84 -3.35
C ILE A 88 0.82 -3.30 -3.29
N ASN A 89 0.15 -4.12 -2.45
CA ASN A 89 0.53 -5.50 -2.25
C ASN A 89 0.22 -6.35 -3.49
N ALA A 90 0.97 -7.44 -3.67
CA ALA A 90 0.68 -8.39 -4.75
C ALA A 90 -0.75 -8.93 -4.64
N GLY A 91 -1.54 -8.72 -5.69
CA GLY A 91 -2.97 -9.01 -5.75
C GLY A 91 -3.87 -7.78 -5.73
N ASP A 92 -3.47 -6.69 -5.08
CA ASP A 92 -4.17 -5.42 -5.14
C ASP A 92 -3.86 -4.69 -6.46
N LYS A 93 -4.72 -3.77 -6.86
CA LYS A 93 -4.52 -2.99 -8.09
C LYS A 93 -5.08 -1.58 -7.96
N PHE A 94 -4.47 -0.63 -8.65
CA PHE A 94 -5.05 0.70 -8.82
C PHE A 94 -6.41 0.62 -9.51
N CYS A 95 -7.36 1.44 -9.10
CA CYS A 95 -8.74 1.42 -9.58
C CYS A 95 -8.87 1.90 -11.04
N SER A 96 -7.93 2.71 -11.52
CA SER A 96 -7.87 3.20 -12.92
C SER A 96 -6.45 3.55 -13.33
N SER A 97 -6.20 3.63 -14.64
CA SER A 97 -4.90 4.04 -15.19
C SER A 97 -4.56 5.52 -14.98
N SER A 98 -5.49 6.35 -14.54
CA SER A 98 -5.29 7.79 -14.30
C SER A 98 -5.28 8.16 -12.82
N ILE A 99 -5.40 7.20 -11.91
CA ILE A 99 -5.60 7.50 -10.48
C ILE A 99 -4.41 8.23 -9.86
N LEU A 100 -3.18 7.86 -10.21
CA LEU A 100 -1.99 8.55 -9.68
C LEU A 100 -1.99 10.03 -10.08
N LYS A 101 -2.34 10.32 -11.33
CA LYS A 101 -2.46 11.70 -11.80
C LYS A 101 -3.55 12.46 -11.03
N GLN A 102 -4.73 11.86 -10.87
CA GLN A 102 -5.85 12.47 -10.15
C GLN A 102 -5.52 12.79 -8.69
N VAL A 103 -4.81 11.90 -8.00
CA VAL A 103 -4.39 12.13 -6.61
C VAL A 103 -3.37 13.26 -6.52
N MET A 104 -2.41 13.32 -7.43
CA MET A 104 -1.41 14.39 -7.44
C MET A 104 -2.01 15.74 -7.86
N ASP A 105 -2.98 15.76 -8.78
CA ASP A 105 -3.72 16.97 -9.14
C ASP A 105 -4.58 17.47 -7.96
N PHE A 106 -5.12 16.57 -7.14
CA PHE A 106 -5.91 16.92 -5.95
C PHE A 106 -5.05 17.56 -4.85
N ASN A 107 -3.94 16.95 -4.51
CA ASN A 107 -3.03 17.45 -3.49
C ASN A 107 -1.66 16.77 -3.61
N HIS A 108 -0.60 17.56 -3.61
CA HIS A 108 0.79 17.09 -3.58
C HIS A 108 1.65 17.86 -2.55
N VAL A 109 0.99 18.46 -1.55
CA VAL A 109 1.65 19.25 -0.49
C VAL A 109 1.56 18.55 0.87
N ALA A 110 0.45 17.88 1.16
CA ALA A 110 0.25 17.17 2.43
C ALA A 110 1.30 16.09 2.66
N ASP A 111 1.64 15.82 3.93
CA ASP A 111 2.59 14.77 4.28
C ASP A 111 2.03 13.36 3.99
N ILE A 112 0.71 13.21 4.15
CA ILE A 112 0.00 11.96 3.88
C ILE A 112 -1.28 12.29 3.09
N ILE A 113 -1.50 11.63 1.96
CA ILE A 113 -2.75 11.68 1.21
C ILE A 113 -3.44 10.34 1.41
N VAL A 114 -4.66 10.35 1.89
CA VAL A 114 -5.44 9.14 2.19
C VAL A 114 -6.65 9.08 1.26
N GLY A 115 -6.75 8.02 0.47
CA GLY A 115 -7.94 7.73 -0.31
C GLY A 115 -8.70 6.52 0.21
N GLN A 116 -9.68 6.07 -0.55
CA GLN A 116 -10.49 4.92 -0.21
C GLN A 116 -9.96 3.67 -0.91
N ASP A 117 -10.11 2.53 -0.26
CA ASP A 117 -9.96 1.20 -0.84
C ASP A 117 -11.32 0.53 -1.03
N LEU A 118 -11.38 -0.31 -2.03
CA LEU A 118 -12.56 -1.08 -2.41
C LEU A 118 -12.22 -2.57 -2.31
N HIS A 119 -12.91 -3.28 -1.43
CA HIS A 119 -12.77 -4.73 -1.32
C HIS A 119 -13.77 -5.42 -2.23
N VAL A 120 -13.30 -6.38 -2.99
CA VAL A 120 -14.11 -7.21 -3.86
C VAL A 120 -13.99 -8.68 -3.44
N ASN A 121 -15.02 -9.49 -3.77
CA ASN A 121 -14.94 -10.95 -3.60
C ASN A 121 -14.33 -11.63 -4.84
N GLU A 122 -14.25 -12.97 -4.82
CA GLU A 122 -13.71 -13.79 -5.92
C GLU A 122 -14.47 -13.62 -7.26
N HIS A 123 -15.70 -13.11 -7.22
CA HIS A 123 -16.52 -12.81 -8.39
C HIS A 123 -16.47 -11.32 -8.79
N ASN A 124 -15.48 -10.55 -8.28
CA ASN A 124 -15.35 -9.11 -8.48
C ASN A 124 -16.57 -8.29 -8.02
N LYS A 125 -17.41 -8.83 -7.13
CA LYS A 125 -18.51 -8.07 -6.52
C LYS A 125 -17.97 -7.28 -5.33
N ILE A 126 -18.41 -6.02 -5.21
CA ILE A 126 -18.03 -5.14 -4.11
C ILE A 126 -18.57 -5.71 -2.80
N VAL A 127 -17.69 -5.88 -1.82
CA VAL A 127 -17.98 -6.36 -0.46
C VAL A 127 -18.00 -5.19 0.50
N SER A 128 -17.01 -4.31 0.42
CA SER A 128 -16.91 -3.15 1.28
C SER A 128 -16.10 -2.03 0.61
N ARG A 129 -16.27 -0.82 1.12
CA ARG A 129 -15.48 0.36 0.77
C ARG A 129 -15.11 1.07 2.05
N SER A 130 -13.86 1.48 2.18
CA SER A 130 -13.44 2.26 3.35
C SER A 130 -14.09 3.64 3.36
N VAL A 131 -14.37 4.13 4.57
CA VAL A 131 -14.92 5.46 4.79
C VAL A 131 -13.86 6.31 5.45
N LEU A 132 -13.56 7.47 4.86
CA LEU A 132 -12.59 8.39 5.42
C LEU A 132 -13.20 9.15 6.60
N PRO A 133 -12.48 9.28 7.73
CA PRO A 133 -12.97 10.03 8.87
C PRO A 133 -12.90 11.54 8.60
N ARG A 134 -13.68 12.30 9.33
CA ARG A 134 -13.57 13.77 9.32
C ARG A 134 -12.27 14.27 9.94
N ARG A 135 -11.70 13.51 10.88
CA ARG A 135 -10.44 13.83 11.58
C ARG A 135 -9.67 12.56 11.89
N TYR A 136 -8.37 12.60 11.67
CA TYR A 136 -7.42 11.55 12.03
C TYR A 136 -6.85 11.85 13.42
N ASN A 137 -7.56 11.46 14.47
CA ASN A 137 -7.21 11.70 15.87
C ASN A 137 -7.09 10.37 16.64
N LEU A 138 -6.72 10.45 17.93
CA LEU A 138 -6.55 9.27 18.77
C LEU A 138 -7.79 8.37 18.81
N LEU A 139 -9.00 8.95 18.82
CA LEU A 139 -10.26 8.18 18.83
C LEU A 139 -10.42 7.38 17.54
N HIS A 140 -10.07 7.94 16.38
CA HIS A 140 -10.08 7.21 15.11
C HIS A 140 -9.16 5.99 15.18
N PHE A 141 -7.90 6.16 15.62
CA PHE A 141 -6.93 5.07 15.72
C PHE A 141 -7.23 4.06 16.82
N TYR A 142 -8.03 4.43 17.83
CA TYR A 142 -8.55 3.48 18.82
C TYR A 142 -9.59 2.52 18.22
N ILE A 143 -10.38 2.98 17.24
CA ILE A 143 -11.47 2.22 16.62
C ILE A 143 -10.99 1.44 15.38
N THR A 144 -10.13 2.06 14.56
CA THR A 144 -9.75 1.53 13.24
C THR A 144 -8.34 1.99 12.83
N THR A 145 -7.93 1.65 11.62
CA THR A 145 -6.67 2.11 11.02
C THR A 145 -6.91 2.70 9.65
N ILE A 146 -5.86 3.26 9.05
CA ILE A 146 -5.84 3.73 7.67
C ILE A 146 -5.29 2.59 6.80
N PRO A 147 -5.97 2.21 5.69
CA PRO A 147 -5.44 1.23 4.75
C PRO A 147 -4.20 1.78 4.05
N HIS A 148 -3.05 1.14 4.23
CA HIS A 148 -1.79 1.63 3.65
C HIS A 148 -1.79 1.62 2.11
N GLN A 149 -2.55 0.71 1.48
CA GLN A 149 -2.61 0.59 0.02
C GLN A 149 -3.20 1.85 -0.65
N SER A 150 -4.12 2.53 0.02
CA SER A 150 -4.77 3.75 -0.48
C SER A 150 -4.12 5.05 0.01
N CYS A 151 -2.86 4.97 0.48
CA CYS A 151 -2.13 6.12 0.99
C CYS A 151 -0.93 6.48 0.12
N PHE A 152 -0.69 7.78 -0.05
CA PHE A 152 0.57 8.34 -0.52
C PHE A 152 1.23 9.06 0.64
N ILE A 153 2.41 8.62 1.02
CA ILE A 153 3.11 9.06 2.23
C ILE A 153 4.43 9.69 1.79
N ARG A 154 4.77 10.87 2.31
CA ARG A 154 6.09 11.46 2.03
C ARG A 154 7.19 10.50 2.42
N ALA A 155 8.12 10.24 1.49
CA ALA A 155 9.23 9.33 1.71
C ALA A 155 10.10 9.73 2.91
N SER A 156 10.27 11.04 3.15
CA SER A 156 10.98 11.56 4.33
C SER A 156 10.34 11.13 5.64
N LEU A 157 9.00 11.05 5.66
CA LEU A 157 8.24 10.61 6.84
C LEU A 157 8.43 9.10 7.08
N LEU A 158 8.35 8.29 6.02
CA LEU A 158 8.60 6.85 6.10
C LEU A 158 10.04 6.55 6.52
N LYS A 159 11.02 7.29 5.98
CA LYS A 159 12.45 7.15 6.36
C LYS A 159 12.74 7.61 7.79
N LYS A 160 11.91 8.47 8.36
CA LYS A 160 12.03 8.89 9.76
C LYS A 160 11.51 7.84 10.74
N TYR A 161 10.37 7.21 10.44
CA TYR A 161 9.68 6.34 11.40
C TYR A 161 9.84 4.84 11.09
N TYR A 162 9.97 4.45 9.82
CA TYR A 162 9.95 3.06 9.37
C TYR A 162 8.82 2.23 10.02
N TYR A 163 8.52 1.08 9.46
CA TYR A 163 7.62 0.11 10.07
C TYR A 163 8.37 -0.70 11.13
N ASP A 164 7.73 -0.94 12.27
CA ASP A 164 8.28 -1.78 13.32
C ASP A 164 8.14 -3.26 12.95
N THR A 165 9.25 -3.89 12.59
CA THR A 165 9.27 -5.29 12.15
C THR A 165 9.04 -6.30 13.27
N SER A 166 9.03 -5.88 14.54
CA SER A 166 8.63 -6.73 15.67
C SER A 166 7.11 -6.96 15.72
N LEU A 167 6.33 -6.09 15.06
CA LEU A 167 4.87 -6.17 14.98
C LEU A 167 4.46 -6.86 13.69
N LYS A 168 3.73 -7.99 13.79
CA LYS A 168 3.34 -8.78 12.61
C LYS A 168 2.16 -8.20 11.81
N ILE A 169 1.27 -7.42 12.45
CA ILE A 169 -0.03 -7.03 11.85
C ILE A 169 -0.32 -5.53 11.96
N VAL A 170 0.15 -4.83 12.98
CA VAL A 170 -0.30 -3.47 13.34
C VAL A 170 0.80 -2.41 13.23
N SER A 171 1.85 -2.66 12.47
CA SER A 171 2.96 -1.72 12.34
C SER A 171 2.58 -0.47 11.52
N ASP A 172 1.70 -0.61 10.54
CA ASP A 172 1.10 0.52 9.79
C ASP A 172 0.23 1.39 10.72
N TRP A 173 -0.59 0.78 11.59
CA TRP A 173 -1.33 1.50 12.61
C TRP A 173 -0.39 2.30 13.53
N LYS A 174 0.69 1.67 14.02
CA LYS A 174 1.70 2.33 14.86
C LYS A 174 2.33 3.51 14.13
N PHE A 175 2.71 3.33 12.87
CA PHE A 175 3.27 4.38 12.03
C PHE A 175 2.31 5.59 11.93
N TYR A 176 1.02 5.36 11.62
CA TYR A 176 0.05 6.45 11.53
C TYR A 176 -0.21 7.14 12.86
N LEU A 177 -0.26 6.39 13.96
CA LEU A 177 -0.38 6.99 15.30
C LEU A 177 0.80 7.90 15.61
N GLN A 178 2.02 7.43 15.35
CA GLN A 178 3.25 8.20 15.60
C GLN A 178 3.36 9.42 14.68
N SER A 179 3.07 9.27 13.40
CA SER A 179 3.22 10.35 12.44
C SER A 179 2.11 11.40 12.53
N ILE A 180 0.85 10.97 12.59
CA ILE A 180 -0.30 11.88 12.53
C ILE A 180 -0.64 12.44 13.91
N VAL A 181 -0.83 11.57 14.91
CA VAL A 181 -1.34 11.99 16.22
C VAL A 181 -0.24 12.61 17.07
N LEU A 182 0.91 11.95 17.16
CA LEU A 182 2.02 12.42 17.99
C LEU A 182 2.91 13.41 17.24
N GLY A 183 3.12 13.20 15.95
CA GLY A 183 3.97 14.03 15.11
C GLY A 183 3.30 15.25 14.50
N GLY A 184 1.96 15.31 14.49
CA GLY A 184 1.21 16.45 13.95
C GLY A 184 1.32 16.64 12.42
N HIS A 185 1.70 15.59 11.68
CA HIS A 185 1.86 15.66 10.24
C HIS A 185 0.52 15.83 9.52
N SER A 186 0.55 16.56 8.42
CA SER A 186 -0.65 16.94 7.67
C SER A 186 -1.24 15.76 6.88
N VAL A 187 -2.58 15.65 6.89
CA VAL A 187 -3.31 14.62 6.15
C VAL A 187 -4.33 15.27 5.23
N ALA A 188 -4.31 14.91 3.94
CA ALA A 188 -5.32 15.26 2.96
C ALA A 188 -6.19 14.04 2.64
N ALA A 189 -7.51 14.21 2.74
CA ALA A 189 -8.47 13.14 2.45
C ALA A 189 -9.00 13.24 1.01
N TYR A 190 -8.65 12.26 0.18
CA TYR A 190 -9.13 12.12 -1.20
C TYR A 190 -10.35 11.20 -1.24
N ASN A 191 -11.55 11.77 -1.33
CA ASN A 191 -12.82 11.05 -1.19
C ASN A 191 -13.21 10.17 -2.40
N ASN A 192 -12.22 9.54 -3.04
CA ASN A 192 -12.42 8.57 -4.11
C ASN A 192 -11.61 7.31 -3.87
N VAL A 193 -12.01 6.23 -4.56
CA VAL A 193 -11.29 4.95 -4.53
C VAL A 193 -9.95 5.10 -5.24
N ILE A 194 -8.88 4.65 -4.60
CA ILE A 194 -7.53 4.57 -5.16
C ILE A 194 -7.20 3.14 -5.55
N VAL A 195 -7.51 2.18 -4.69
CA VAL A 195 -7.09 0.78 -4.82
C VAL A 195 -8.29 -0.15 -4.74
N ILE A 196 -8.26 -1.21 -5.53
CA ILE A 196 -9.15 -2.36 -5.43
C ILE A 196 -8.34 -3.50 -4.79
N CYS A 197 -8.77 -3.92 -3.60
CA CYS A 197 -8.12 -4.95 -2.80
C CYS A 197 -8.64 -6.35 -3.17
N ASN A 198 -7.70 -7.28 -3.33
CA ASN A 198 -7.99 -8.67 -3.64
C ASN A 198 -8.44 -9.42 -2.36
N PRO A 199 -9.47 -10.30 -2.43
CA PRO A 199 -9.91 -11.09 -1.29
C PRO A 199 -8.87 -12.11 -0.79
N ARG A 200 -7.87 -12.45 -1.60
CA ARG A 200 -6.77 -13.39 -1.28
C ARG A 200 -5.49 -12.69 -0.81
N GLY A 201 -5.55 -11.43 -0.37
CA GLY A 201 -4.40 -10.72 0.18
C GLY A 201 -3.96 -11.27 1.54
N ALA A 202 -2.70 -11.06 1.93
CA ALA A 202 -2.11 -11.55 3.18
C ALA A 202 -2.89 -11.16 4.45
N SER A 203 -3.67 -10.08 4.41
CA SER A 203 -4.55 -9.64 5.51
C SER A 203 -5.86 -10.43 5.61
N SER A 204 -6.27 -11.17 4.57
CA SER A 204 -7.53 -11.93 4.51
C SER A 204 -7.40 -13.37 4.99
N GLU A 205 -6.20 -13.92 5.08
CA GLU A 205 -5.96 -15.31 5.52
C GLU A 205 -6.03 -15.52 7.04
N GLN A 206 -6.23 -14.46 7.85
CA GLN A 206 -6.41 -14.64 9.28
C GLN A 206 -7.89 -14.78 9.62
N PRO A 207 -8.31 -15.90 10.26
CA PRO A 207 -9.67 -16.04 10.73
C PRO A 207 -10.00 -14.93 11.72
N ASP A 208 -11.09 -14.24 11.48
CA ASP A 208 -11.62 -13.12 12.27
C ASP A 208 -11.80 -13.52 13.75
N LYS A 209 -10.75 -13.33 14.57
CA LYS A 209 -10.81 -13.54 16.02
C LYS A 209 -11.77 -12.59 16.75
N ARG A 210 -12.43 -11.68 16.03
CA ARG A 210 -13.41 -10.74 16.61
C ARG A 210 -14.81 -11.35 16.75
N ARG A 211 -15.11 -12.48 16.10
CA ARG A 211 -16.42 -13.15 16.19
C ARG A 211 -16.63 -13.99 17.45
N THR A 212 -15.59 -14.31 18.24
CA THR A 212 -15.70 -15.18 19.41
C THR A 212 -15.99 -14.46 20.74
N ARG A 213 -16.26 -13.14 20.73
CA ARG A 213 -16.60 -12.37 21.95
C ARG A 213 -18.10 -12.05 22.09
N LYS A 214 -18.99 -12.70 21.36
CA LYS A 214 -20.47 -12.51 21.47
C LYS A 214 -21.23 -13.76 21.91
N SER A 215 -20.55 -14.72 22.54
CA SER A 215 -21.26 -15.86 23.19
C SER A 215 -20.46 -16.32 24.40
N ALA A 216 -20.54 -15.59 25.50
CA ALA A 216 -20.33 -16.03 26.87
C ALA A 216 -21.08 -15.04 27.78
#